data_d175df38c198bdcadb711f19ccf506c1
#
_entry.id   d175df38c198bdcadb711f19ccf506c1
#
_cell.length_a   1.000
_cell.length_b   1.000
_cell.length_c   1.000
_cell.angle_alpha   90.00
_cell.angle_beta   90.00
_cell.angle_gamma   90.00
#
_symmetry.space_group_name_H-M   'P 1'
#
loop_
_entity.id
_entity.type
_entity.pdbx_description
1 polymer ?
#
loop_
_entity_poly.entity_id
_entity_poly.type
_entity_poly.pdbx_seq_one_letter_code
_entity_poly.pdbx_strand_id
1 'polypeptide(L)'
;SNFIRDKKGNEKPWSVFVNFVNPHDIMFFRASSEILGTGFIGENQKFAPDDPIYKKEHDFDFPKNFGRRSLGEGEFGTEIMNTVYGEIPYDRLDLWRRFCNYYYNCLRDVDRHMMKLIHSLEDTGQIDNTIIFMISDHGEMLGQQGARGKIVSWEESIRVPTLVYHPDLKDKKLCNSVISNIDIVPTLLEFTGLSKSELRDKHPELKGNSYAELVENVNYDNVRDKEGHLIHGVQIIPTVFEVAEKFRHTALADGFLAKTKAFMSEGKFLPDFTPPLNYKGVVDKKHKFLRFFSPRQNNIPTNYDELTKYNAEYQLYDLENDPFEMNDLAKDENNRDLLMSMNDKCNTLADKEIGLENHVIHLPGPDWFWTA
;
A
#
# COMPACT_ATOMS: atom_id res chain seq x y z
N SER A 1 -25.42 0.77 8.75
CA SER A 1 -26.20 1.14 9.95
C SER A 1 -27.33 0.15 10.29
N ASN A 2 -28.11 -0.36 9.31
CA ASN A 2 -29.18 -1.32 9.61
C ASN A 2 -28.62 -2.60 10.26
N PHE A 3 -27.57 -3.18 9.74
CA PHE A 3 -26.90 -4.34 10.35
C PHE A 3 -26.60 -4.12 11.84
N ILE A 4 -26.03 -2.97 12.20
CA ILE A 4 -25.70 -2.62 13.60
C ILE A 4 -26.97 -2.54 14.44
N ARG A 5 -28.04 -1.90 13.93
CA ARG A 5 -29.33 -1.78 14.61
C ARG A 5 -30.00 -3.14 14.84
N ASP A 6 -29.88 -4.03 13.85
CA ASP A 6 -30.44 -5.39 13.92
C ASP A 6 -29.69 -6.28 14.92
N LYS A 7 -28.48 -5.92 15.30
CA LYS A 7 -27.66 -6.64 16.30
C LYS A 7 -27.90 -6.19 17.74
N LYS A 8 -28.69 -5.16 17.97
CA LYS A 8 -29.04 -4.72 19.32
C LYS A 8 -29.74 -5.87 20.08
N GLY A 9 -29.20 -6.20 21.25
CA GLY A 9 -29.73 -7.29 22.11
C GLY A 9 -29.35 -8.69 21.63
N ASN A 10 -28.45 -8.84 20.66
CA ASN A 10 -27.95 -10.15 20.27
C ASN A 10 -27.03 -10.72 21.36
N GLU A 11 -27.30 -11.97 21.78
CA GLU A 11 -26.50 -12.66 22.81
C GLU A 11 -25.12 -13.11 22.30
N LYS A 12 -24.99 -13.30 20.99
CA LYS A 12 -23.71 -13.72 20.39
C LYS A 12 -22.90 -12.52 19.96
N PRO A 13 -21.58 -12.50 20.23
CA PRO A 13 -20.67 -11.52 19.67
C PRO A 13 -20.76 -11.49 18.13
N TRP A 14 -20.54 -10.33 17.55
CA TRP A 14 -20.52 -10.17 16.10
C TRP A 14 -19.28 -9.38 15.67
N SER A 15 -18.85 -9.60 14.46
CA SER A 15 -17.82 -8.84 13.79
C SER A 15 -18.30 -8.44 12.41
N VAL A 16 -17.90 -7.25 11.96
CA VAL A 16 -18.23 -6.75 10.62
C VAL A 16 -17.06 -5.99 10.03
N PHE A 17 -16.77 -6.25 8.78
CA PHE A 17 -15.84 -5.48 7.98
C PHE A 17 -16.64 -4.57 7.06
N VAL A 18 -16.39 -3.26 7.16
CA VAL A 18 -17.04 -2.26 6.31
C VAL A 18 -16.00 -1.63 5.42
N ASN A 19 -16.10 -1.90 4.14
CA ASN A 19 -15.15 -1.40 3.14
C ASN A 19 -15.75 -0.19 2.41
N PHE A 20 -15.01 0.90 2.35
CA PHE A 20 -15.32 2.08 1.55
C PHE A 20 -14.42 2.09 0.33
N VAL A 21 -14.99 2.33 -0.84
CA VAL A 21 -14.23 2.39 -2.10
C VAL A 21 -13.42 3.68 -2.18
N ASN A 22 -14.02 4.82 -1.81
CA ASN A 22 -13.29 6.08 -1.76
C ASN A 22 -12.17 6.06 -0.68
N PRO A 23 -11.02 6.67 -0.95
CA PRO A 23 -10.66 7.52 -2.09
C PRO A 23 -10.06 6.78 -3.30
N HIS A 24 -10.24 5.47 -3.46
CA HIS A 24 -9.69 4.66 -4.55
C HIS A 24 -9.90 5.30 -5.94
N ASP A 25 -11.07 5.91 -6.16
CA ASP A 25 -11.45 6.48 -7.46
C ASP A 25 -10.68 7.74 -7.84
N ILE A 26 -9.79 8.25 -6.97
CA ILE A 26 -8.83 9.30 -7.30
C ILE A 26 -8.00 8.94 -8.55
N MET A 27 -7.71 7.66 -8.74
CA MET A 27 -6.99 7.17 -9.92
C MET A 27 -7.71 7.50 -11.24
N PHE A 28 -9.05 7.59 -11.22
CA PHE A 28 -9.88 7.93 -12.37
C PHE A 28 -10.22 9.41 -12.45
N PHE A 29 -9.69 10.23 -11.56
CA PHE A 29 -10.01 11.66 -11.55
C PHE A 29 -9.30 12.40 -12.69
N ARG A 30 -10.09 13.19 -13.44
CA ARG A 30 -9.62 14.04 -14.51
C ARG A 30 -9.41 15.46 -13.98
N ALA A 31 -8.16 15.86 -13.80
CA ALA A 31 -7.82 17.19 -13.28
C ALA A 31 -8.06 18.32 -14.30
N SER A 32 -8.04 18.03 -15.62
CA SER A 32 -8.23 19.01 -16.69
C SER A 32 -8.87 18.38 -17.93
N SER A 33 -9.61 19.19 -18.69
CA SER A 33 -10.08 18.82 -20.03
C SER A 33 -8.96 18.84 -21.08
N GLU A 34 -7.87 19.57 -20.81
CA GLU A 34 -6.73 19.74 -21.71
C GLU A 34 -5.76 18.57 -21.67
N ILE A 35 -5.60 17.95 -20.50
CA ILE A 35 -4.77 16.77 -20.30
C ILE A 35 -5.67 15.55 -20.50
N LEU A 36 -5.70 15.06 -21.71
CA LEU A 36 -6.24 13.73 -22.00
C LEU A 36 -5.34 12.73 -21.28
N GLY A 37 -5.92 11.95 -20.39
CA GLY A 37 -5.18 10.90 -19.71
C GLY A 37 -4.52 9.99 -20.75
N THR A 38 -3.21 10.04 -20.80
CA THR A 38 -2.40 9.25 -21.73
C THR A 38 -2.19 7.83 -21.26
N GLY A 39 -2.50 7.55 -19.98
CA GLY A 39 -2.37 6.22 -19.40
C GLY A 39 -3.47 5.24 -19.79
N PHE A 40 -3.29 3.98 -19.45
CA PHE A 40 -4.25 2.91 -19.68
C PHE A 40 -5.67 3.21 -19.20
N ILE A 41 -5.80 3.96 -18.11
CA ILE A 41 -7.09 4.34 -17.54
C ILE A 41 -7.55 5.74 -17.97
N GLY A 42 -6.79 6.42 -18.82
CA GLY A 42 -7.04 7.81 -19.22
C GLY A 42 -8.42 8.06 -19.83
N GLU A 43 -8.94 7.12 -20.61
CA GLU A 43 -10.28 7.23 -21.23
C GLU A 43 -11.42 7.08 -20.21
N ASN A 44 -11.15 6.46 -19.08
CA ASN A 44 -12.13 6.27 -17.99
C ASN A 44 -12.08 7.39 -16.94
N GLN A 45 -11.19 8.36 -17.11
CA GLN A 45 -11.09 9.49 -16.16
C GLN A 45 -12.32 10.40 -16.27
N LYS A 46 -12.85 10.74 -15.11
CA LYS A 46 -14.05 11.58 -14.95
C LYS A 46 -13.73 12.80 -14.09
N PHE A 47 -14.50 13.87 -14.30
CA PHE A 47 -14.51 14.99 -13.37
C PHE A 47 -15.17 14.59 -12.04
N ALA A 48 -14.90 15.37 -10.98
CA ALA A 48 -15.58 15.20 -9.72
C ALA A 48 -17.10 15.25 -9.91
N PRO A 49 -17.86 14.44 -9.16
CA PRO A 49 -19.32 14.54 -9.15
C PRO A 49 -19.79 15.96 -8.77
N ASP A 50 -20.93 16.39 -9.31
CA ASP A 50 -21.54 17.66 -8.97
C ASP A 50 -22.29 17.59 -7.61
N ASP A 51 -21.53 17.37 -6.55
CA ASP A 51 -22.02 17.36 -5.17
C ASP A 51 -21.19 18.36 -4.34
N PRO A 52 -21.82 19.16 -3.46
CA PRO A 52 -21.12 20.12 -2.62
C PRO A 52 -19.98 19.55 -1.79
N ILE A 53 -20.02 18.25 -1.45
CA ILE A 53 -18.96 17.58 -0.69
C ILE A 53 -17.61 17.63 -1.41
N TYR A 54 -17.63 17.61 -2.76
CA TYR A 54 -16.41 17.60 -3.58
C TYR A 54 -15.93 18.99 -4.00
N LYS A 55 -16.64 20.07 -3.60
CA LYS A 55 -16.34 21.47 -4.02
C LYS A 55 -15.50 22.25 -3.01
N LYS A 56 -15.16 21.65 -1.85
CA LYS A 56 -14.34 22.35 -0.88
C LYS A 56 -12.91 22.50 -1.40
N GLU A 57 -12.40 23.70 -1.35
CA GLU A 57 -10.98 24.00 -1.52
C GLU A 57 -10.30 23.92 -0.16
N HIS A 58 -9.19 23.18 -0.12
CA HIS A 58 -8.37 23.00 1.07
C HIS A 58 -7.12 23.86 0.94
N ASP A 59 -6.75 24.50 2.04
CA ASP A 59 -5.48 25.20 2.16
C ASP A 59 -4.41 24.22 2.61
N PHE A 60 -3.39 24.01 1.80
CA PHE A 60 -2.26 23.12 2.07
C PHE A 60 -1.03 23.53 1.27
N ASP A 61 0.12 23.25 1.82
CA ASP A 61 1.39 23.33 1.13
C ASP A 61 1.76 21.96 0.56
N PHE A 62 2.42 21.95 -0.59
CA PHE A 62 3.00 20.71 -1.10
C PHE A 62 4.21 20.29 -0.24
N PRO A 63 4.38 18.98 0.03
CA PRO A 63 5.48 18.49 0.83
C PRO A 63 6.84 18.69 0.13
N LYS A 64 7.93 18.56 0.89
CA LYS A 64 9.30 18.83 0.41
C LYS A 64 9.73 17.95 -0.77
N ASN A 65 9.22 16.73 -0.84
CA ASN A 65 9.49 15.77 -1.91
C ASN A 65 8.48 15.83 -3.06
N PHE A 66 7.61 16.84 -3.08
CA PHE A 66 6.66 17.05 -4.18
C PHE A 66 7.40 17.32 -5.49
N GLY A 67 6.99 16.68 -6.57
CA GLY A 67 7.56 16.84 -7.91
C GLY A 67 9.01 16.40 -8.05
N ARG A 68 9.62 15.92 -6.95
CA ARG A 68 10.97 15.39 -6.99
C ARG A 68 10.96 14.06 -7.72
N ARG A 69 11.58 14.02 -8.87
CA ARG A 69 12.00 12.77 -9.49
C ARG A 69 13.30 12.37 -8.82
N SER A 70 13.31 11.32 -8.05
CA SER A 70 14.56 10.71 -7.61
C SER A 70 15.30 10.26 -8.89
N LEU A 71 16.43 10.89 -9.16
CA LEU A 71 17.29 10.49 -10.27
C LEU A 71 17.88 9.11 -9.95
N GLY A 72 17.58 8.14 -10.75
CA GLY A 72 17.89 6.71 -10.55
C GLY A 72 16.59 5.96 -10.29
N GLU A 73 16.60 4.88 -10.17
CA GLU A 73 15.85 3.67 -9.75
C GLU A 73 14.39 3.85 -9.32
N GLY A 74 14.02 4.92 -8.62
CA GLY A 74 12.63 5.32 -8.42
C GLY A 74 11.93 5.81 -9.68
N GLU A 75 12.68 6.14 -10.74
CA GLU A 75 12.10 6.53 -12.04
C GLU A 75 11.22 5.44 -12.61
N PHE A 76 11.61 4.17 -12.47
CA PHE A 76 10.84 3.07 -13.04
C PHE A 76 9.45 2.93 -12.41
N GLY A 77 9.36 3.06 -11.09
CA GLY A 77 8.08 3.09 -10.38
C GLY A 77 7.23 4.29 -10.81
N THR A 78 7.84 5.47 -10.94
CA THR A 78 7.18 6.69 -11.40
C THR A 78 6.74 6.57 -12.87
N GLU A 79 7.57 6.01 -13.74
CA GLU A 79 7.21 5.77 -15.15
C GLU A 79 6.04 4.80 -15.30
N ILE A 80 6.01 3.72 -14.53
CA ILE A 80 4.88 2.78 -14.54
C ILE A 80 3.62 3.51 -14.07
N MET A 81 3.69 4.27 -12.99
CA MET A 81 2.52 5.01 -12.51
C MET A 81 2.04 6.02 -13.54
N ASN A 82 2.92 6.74 -14.18
CA ASN A 82 2.56 7.68 -15.25
C ASN A 82 2.01 6.96 -16.49
N THR A 83 2.52 5.79 -16.82
CA THR A 83 1.99 4.95 -17.90
C THR A 83 0.60 4.45 -17.60
N VAL A 84 0.33 4.04 -16.38
CA VAL A 84 -0.98 3.51 -15.95
C VAL A 84 -2.01 4.64 -15.77
N TYR A 85 -1.66 5.68 -15.03
CA TYR A 85 -2.60 6.72 -14.60
C TYR A 85 -2.56 7.99 -15.45
N GLY A 86 -1.57 8.13 -16.32
CA GLY A 86 -1.25 9.36 -17.06
C GLY A 86 -0.47 10.37 -16.21
N GLU A 87 0.28 11.22 -16.87
CA GLU A 87 1.12 12.23 -16.21
C GLU A 87 0.35 13.51 -15.93
N ILE A 88 0.52 14.07 -14.73
CA ILE A 88 0.23 15.48 -14.45
C ILE A 88 1.59 16.18 -14.41
N PRO A 89 1.87 17.15 -15.31
CA PRO A 89 3.15 17.85 -15.29
C PRO A 89 3.38 18.51 -13.92
N TYR A 90 4.57 18.33 -13.36
CA TYR A 90 4.87 18.79 -11.99
C TYR A 90 4.85 20.31 -11.82
N ASP A 91 5.04 21.07 -12.90
CA ASP A 91 4.96 22.54 -12.95
C ASP A 91 3.51 23.06 -13.03
N ARG A 92 2.54 22.20 -13.32
CA ARG A 92 1.12 22.51 -13.32
C ARG A 92 0.52 22.37 -11.91
N LEU A 93 0.98 23.24 -11.00
CA LEU A 93 0.51 23.26 -9.60
C LEU A 93 -0.99 23.44 -9.47
N ASP A 94 -1.62 24.13 -10.42
CA ASP A 94 -3.07 24.32 -10.49
C ASP A 94 -3.80 22.97 -10.64
N LEU A 95 -3.26 22.05 -11.45
CA LEU A 95 -3.84 20.74 -11.67
C LEU A 95 -3.58 19.81 -10.48
N TRP A 96 -2.39 19.89 -9.90
CA TRP A 96 -2.07 19.15 -8.68
C TRP A 96 -2.93 19.60 -7.51
N ARG A 97 -3.19 20.91 -7.35
CA ARG A 97 -4.13 21.39 -6.33
C ARG A 97 -5.54 20.85 -6.53
N ARG A 98 -6.04 20.80 -7.76
CA ARG A 98 -7.34 20.19 -8.08
C ARG A 98 -7.35 18.69 -7.74
N PHE A 99 -6.29 17.97 -8.08
CA PHE A 99 -6.14 16.54 -7.80
C PHE A 99 -6.17 16.28 -6.28
N CYS A 100 -5.33 16.98 -5.53
CA CYS A 100 -5.29 16.84 -4.07
C CYS A 100 -6.60 17.27 -3.39
N ASN A 101 -7.22 18.37 -3.84
CA ASN A 101 -8.53 18.81 -3.32
C ASN A 101 -9.61 17.74 -3.53
N TYR A 102 -9.63 17.11 -4.69
CA TYR A 102 -10.57 16.01 -4.93
C TYR A 102 -10.30 14.84 -3.99
N TYR A 103 -9.04 14.44 -3.81
CA TYR A 103 -8.66 13.40 -2.85
C TYR A 103 -9.14 13.71 -1.43
N TYR A 104 -8.85 14.89 -0.92
CA TYR A 104 -9.30 15.31 0.41
C TYR A 104 -10.83 15.35 0.54
N ASN A 105 -11.53 15.71 -0.52
CA ASN A 105 -12.98 15.67 -0.54
C ASN A 105 -13.53 14.23 -0.57
N CYS A 106 -12.87 13.30 -1.25
CA CYS A 106 -13.19 11.87 -1.15
C CYS A 106 -13.04 11.36 0.29
N LEU A 107 -11.98 11.76 1.00
CA LEU A 107 -11.81 11.43 2.43
C LEU A 107 -12.93 12.02 3.30
N ARG A 108 -13.35 13.27 3.03
CA ARG A 108 -14.49 13.88 3.74
C ARG A 108 -15.80 13.14 3.51
N ASP A 109 -16.00 12.59 2.33
CA ASP A 109 -17.18 11.79 2.02
C ASP A 109 -17.16 10.44 2.78
N VAL A 110 -16.01 9.78 2.83
CA VAL A 110 -15.81 8.57 3.64
C VAL A 110 -16.04 8.85 5.12
N ASP A 111 -15.46 9.94 5.65
CA ASP A 111 -15.63 10.34 7.05
C ASP A 111 -17.12 10.51 7.41
N ARG A 112 -17.90 11.18 6.56
CA ARG A 112 -19.36 11.31 6.71
C ARG A 112 -20.05 9.95 6.79
N HIS A 113 -19.59 8.97 6.05
CA HIS A 113 -20.18 7.62 6.07
C HIS A 113 -19.71 6.80 7.27
N MET A 114 -18.46 6.94 7.71
CA MET A 114 -17.95 6.34 8.94
C MET A 114 -18.71 6.87 10.16
N MET A 115 -18.95 8.17 10.23
CA MET A 115 -19.74 8.76 11.32
C MET A 115 -21.16 8.19 11.45
N LYS A 116 -21.80 7.80 10.34
CA LYS A 116 -23.11 7.11 10.39
C LYS A 116 -23.02 5.74 11.06
N LEU A 117 -21.89 5.05 10.98
CA LEU A 117 -21.68 3.78 11.69
C LEU A 117 -21.49 4.04 13.19
N ILE A 118 -20.66 5.02 13.54
CA ILE A 118 -20.42 5.43 14.93
C ILE A 118 -21.76 5.82 15.60
N HIS A 119 -22.51 6.74 15.00
CA HIS A 119 -23.82 7.14 15.51
C HIS A 119 -24.79 5.96 15.64
N SER A 120 -24.71 4.95 14.74
CA SER A 120 -25.55 3.76 14.88
C SER A 120 -25.18 2.90 16.09
N LEU A 121 -23.91 2.84 16.46
CA LEU A 121 -23.45 2.18 17.69
C LEU A 121 -23.88 2.95 18.94
N GLU A 122 -23.75 4.27 18.92
CA GLU A 122 -24.20 5.16 20.01
C GLU A 122 -25.70 5.08 20.22
N ASP A 123 -26.52 5.28 19.17
CA ASP A 123 -27.98 5.23 19.21
C ASP A 123 -28.54 3.89 19.72
N THR A 124 -27.79 2.81 19.53
CA THR A 124 -28.18 1.48 19.96
C THR A 124 -27.57 1.07 21.28
N GLY A 125 -26.69 1.90 21.87
CA GLY A 125 -25.98 1.63 23.12
C GLY A 125 -24.96 0.50 23.00
N GLN A 126 -24.43 0.25 21.80
CA GLN A 126 -23.45 -0.80 21.56
C GLN A 126 -22.00 -0.27 21.54
N ILE A 127 -21.80 1.06 21.53
CA ILE A 127 -20.47 1.68 21.46
C ILE A 127 -19.58 1.26 22.63
N ASP A 128 -20.14 1.17 23.84
CA ASP A 128 -19.41 0.80 25.07
C ASP A 128 -19.04 -0.69 25.14
N ASN A 129 -19.41 -1.47 24.14
CA ASN A 129 -19.07 -2.90 24.01
C ASN A 129 -18.59 -3.25 22.60
N THR A 130 -17.97 -2.29 21.92
CA THR A 130 -17.48 -2.49 20.55
C THR A 130 -16.07 -1.95 20.41
N ILE A 131 -15.15 -2.77 19.92
CA ILE A 131 -13.81 -2.32 19.50
C ILE A 131 -13.91 -1.93 18.03
N ILE A 132 -13.37 -0.76 17.66
CA ILE A 132 -13.41 -0.25 16.29
C ILE A 132 -12.00 -0.08 15.78
N PHE A 133 -11.69 -0.70 14.64
CA PHE A 133 -10.46 -0.48 13.90
C PHE A 133 -10.78 0.32 12.64
N MET A 134 -10.08 1.43 12.44
CA MET A 134 -10.05 2.17 11.19
C MET A 134 -8.67 2.07 10.59
N ILE A 135 -8.60 1.53 9.39
CA ILE A 135 -7.35 1.22 8.67
C ILE A 135 -7.50 1.57 7.20
N SER A 136 -6.39 1.57 6.48
CA SER A 136 -6.36 1.59 5.02
C SER A 136 -5.51 0.44 4.50
N ASP A 137 -5.77 0.00 3.27
CA ASP A 137 -5.00 -1.03 2.58
C ASP A 137 -3.64 -0.49 2.08
N HIS A 138 -3.61 0.73 1.57
CA HIS A 138 -2.43 1.45 1.07
C HIS A 138 -2.68 2.97 1.13
N GLY A 139 -1.64 3.74 0.83
CA GLY A 139 -1.68 5.19 0.72
C GLY A 139 -1.88 5.69 -0.72
N GLU A 140 -1.49 6.93 -0.97
CA GLU A 140 -1.57 7.61 -2.27
C GLU A 140 -0.44 8.63 -2.39
N MET A 141 0.25 8.68 -3.53
CA MET A 141 1.47 9.51 -3.71
C MET A 141 1.21 11.01 -3.78
N LEU A 142 0.07 11.44 -4.28
CA LEU A 142 -0.36 12.86 -4.35
C LEU A 142 0.70 13.85 -4.89
N GLY A 143 1.55 13.42 -5.81
CA GLY A 143 2.62 14.22 -6.41
C GLY A 143 3.96 14.14 -5.69
N GLN A 144 4.02 13.47 -4.54
CA GLN A 144 5.27 13.20 -3.85
C GLN A 144 6.12 12.25 -4.68
N GLN A 145 7.44 12.45 -4.68
CA GLN A 145 8.39 11.77 -5.56
C GLN A 145 8.03 11.89 -7.06
N GLY A 146 7.27 12.92 -7.44
CA GLY A 146 6.80 13.13 -8.82
C GLY A 146 5.76 12.12 -9.29
N ALA A 147 5.20 11.32 -8.37
CA ALA A 147 4.27 10.25 -8.68
C ALA A 147 2.85 10.54 -8.19
N ARG A 148 1.88 9.86 -8.79
CA ARG A 148 0.52 9.69 -8.29
C ARG A 148 0.16 8.22 -8.32
N GLY A 149 -0.88 7.85 -7.57
CA GLY A 149 -1.25 6.46 -7.42
C GLY A 149 -0.50 5.78 -6.29
N LYS A 150 -0.25 4.52 -6.45
CA LYS A 150 0.20 3.59 -5.41
C LYS A 150 1.00 2.45 -6.04
N ILE A 151 1.31 1.40 -5.27
CA ILE A 151 2.03 0.21 -5.77
C ILE A 151 3.54 0.49 -5.91
N VAL A 152 4.01 1.54 -5.30
CA VAL A 152 5.42 1.87 -5.12
C VAL A 152 5.81 1.71 -3.66
N SER A 153 7.09 1.68 -3.38
CA SER A 153 7.61 1.36 -2.05
C SER A 153 7.81 2.56 -1.13
N TRP A 154 7.51 3.79 -1.57
CA TRP A 154 7.63 4.99 -0.74
C TRP A 154 6.60 5.04 0.39
N GLU A 155 6.95 5.74 1.46
CA GLU A 155 6.10 5.86 2.66
C GLU A 155 4.70 6.34 2.33
N GLU A 156 4.54 7.25 1.39
CA GLU A 156 3.23 7.76 0.97
C GLU A 156 2.32 6.69 0.38
N SER A 157 2.90 5.65 -0.20
CA SER A 157 2.15 4.52 -0.76
C SER A 157 1.91 3.40 0.26
N ILE A 158 2.87 3.14 1.16
CA ILE A 158 2.83 1.97 2.05
C ILE A 158 2.45 2.29 3.48
N ARG A 159 2.67 3.52 3.96
CA ARG A 159 2.33 3.93 5.31
C ARG A 159 0.89 4.38 5.38
N VAL A 160 0.11 3.69 6.17
CA VAL A 160 -1.34 3.91 6.30
C VAL A 160 -1.72 4.30 7.73
N PRO A 161 -2.79 5.10 7.90
CA PRO A 161 -3.29 5.40 9.23
C PRO A 161 -3.90 4.15 9.86
N THR A 162 -3.70 4.00 11.17
CA THR A 162 -4.38 3.01 11.99
C THR A 162 -4.92 3.69 13.22
N LEU A 163 -6.22 3.63 13.44
CA LEU A 163 -6.89 4.12 14.64
C LEU A 163 -7.63 2.96 15.29
N VAL A 164 -7.47 2.83 16.60
CA VAL A 164 -8.18 1.83 17.39
C VAL A 164 -8.97 2.53 18.47
N TYR A 165 -10.28 2.31 18.49
CA TYR A 165 -11.14 2.64 19.60
C TYR A 165 -11.39 1.37 20.42
N HIS A 166 -11.14 1.46 21.72
CA HIS A 166 -11.42 0.41 22.68
C HIS A 166 -12.27 1.02 23.81
N PRO A 167 -13.41 0.43 24.18
CA PRO A 167 -14.35 1.04 25.14
C PRO A 167 -13.77 1.28 26.52
N ASP A 168 -12.81 0.44 26.95
CA ASP A 168 -12.16 0.58 28.27
C ASP A 168 -11.07 1.63 28.30
N LEU A 169 -10.63 2.14 27.13
CA LEU A 169 -9.58 3.17 27.05
C LEU A 169 -10.20 4.56 26.96
N LYS A 170 -10.02 5.36 28.00
CA LYS A 170 -10.60 6.71 28.10
C LYS A 170 -9.73 7.80 27.48
N ASP A 171 -8.42 7.56 27.41
CA ASP A 171 -7.44 8.56 26.98
C ASP A 171 -7.00 8.32 25.53
N LYS A 172 -6.91 9.41 24.78
CA LYS A 172 -6.28 9.39 23.46
C LYS A 172 -4.77 9.25 23.63
N LYS A 173 -4.18 8.25 22.98
CA LYS A 173 -2.74 8.00 23.01
C LYS A 173 -2.21 7.88 21.59
N LEU A 174 -0.99 8.37 21.39
CA LEU A 174 -0.22 8.13 20.18
C LEU A 174 0.75 6.98 20.43
N CYS A 175 0.71 5.95 19.59
CA CYS A 175 1.64 4.85 19.62
C CYS A 175 2.62 5.00 18.44
N ASN A 176 3.93 4.90 18.72
CA ASN A 176 5.00 5.00 17.74
C ASN A 176 5.62 3.63 17.39
N SER A 177 4.96 2.54 17.76
CA SER A 177 5.43 1.21 17.43
C SER A 177 5.11 0.85 15.98
N VAL A 178 5.97 0.02 15.41
CA VAL A 178 5.78 -0.55 14.06
C VAL A 178 4.70 -1.63 14.11
N ILE A 179 3.71 -1.52 13.25
CA ILE A 179 2.66 -2.53 13.03
C ILE A 179 2.49 -2.77 11.53
N SER A 180 1.86 -3.86 11.17
CA SER A 180 1.57 -4.20 9.78
C SER A 180 0.10 -4.63 9.61
N ASN A 181 -0.45 -4.46 8.42
CA ASN A 181 -1.83 -4.90 8.13
C ASN A 181 -2.03 -6.41 8.33
N ILE A 182 -0.99 -7.23 8.18
CA ILE A 182 -1.09 -8.68 8.47
C ILE A 182 -1.28 -8.97 9.97
N ASP A 183 -1.03 -8.00 10.85
CA ASP A 183 -1.18 -8.13 12.30
C ASP A 183 -2.63 -7.94 12.78
N ILE A 184 -3.50 -7.43 11.92
CA ILE A 184 -4.89 -7.10 12.28
C ILE A 184 -5.67 -8.35 12.68
N VAL A 185 -5.61 -9.41 11.88
CA VAL A 185 -6.38 -10.63 12.16
C VAL A 185 -5.90 -11.30 13.45
N PRO A 186 -4.58 -11.51 13.68
CA PRO A 186 -4.10 -11.99 14.97
C PRO A 186 -4.54 -11.12 16.16
N THR A 187 -4.55 -9.80 16.00
CA THR A 187 -4.98 -8.86 17.04
C THR A 187 -6.47 -9.00 17.36
N LEU A 188 -7.32 -9.08 16.34
CA LEU A 188 -8.75 -9.31 16.52
C LEU A 188 -9.04 -10.64 17.21
N LEU A 189 -8.33 -11.69 16.86
CA LEU A 189 -8.49 -13.02 17.48
C LEU A 189 -8.03 -13.02 18.94
N GLU A 190 -6.96 -12.30 19.28
CA GLU A 190 -6.53 -12.15 20.67
C GLU A 190 -7.61 -11.41 21.50
N PHE A 191 -8.26 -10.40 20.99
CA PHE A 191 -9.41 -9.76 21.65
C PHE A 191 -10.63 -10.68 21.82
N THR A 192 -10.72 -11.79 21.09
CA THR A 192 -11.73 -12.82 21.34
C THR A 192 -11.35 -13.81 22.45
N GLY A 193 -10.17 -13.64 23.06
CA GLY A 193 -9.66 -14.47 24.15
C GLY A 193 -8.70 -15.58 23.74
N LEU A 194 -8.29 -15.65 22.48
CA LEU A 194 -7.24 -16.60 22.06
C LEU A 194 -5.87 -16.07 22.51
N SER A 195 -5.10 -16.90 23.18
CA SER A 195 -3.71 -16.57 23.52
C SER A 195 -2.80 -16.61 22.28
N LYS A 196 -1.66 -15.91 22.35
CA LYS A 196 -0.64 -15.93 21.27
C LYS A 196 -0.12 -17.35 20.94
N SER A 197 -0.08 -18.26 21.94
CA SER A 197 0.27 -19.65 21.70
C SER A 197 -0.82 -20.40 20.93
N GLU A 198 -2.07 -20.23 21.33
CA GLU A 198 -3.20 -20.83 20.64
C GLU A 198 -3.35 -20.33 19.21
N LEU A 199 -3.08 -19.04 18.97
CA LEU A 199 -3.04 -18.47 17.62
C LEU A 199 -2.01 -19.19 16.73
N ARG A 200 -0.78 -19.36 17.23
CA ARG A 200 0.27 -20.06 16.48
C ARG A 200 -0.07 -21.53 16.22
N ASP A 201 -0.68 -22.20 17.20
CA ASP A 201 -0.99 -23.63 17.12
C ASP A 201 -2.20 -23.91 16.22
N LYS A 202 -3.23 -23.08 16.33
CA LYS A 202 -4.51 -23.26 15.60
C LYS A 202 -4.52 -22.58 14.22
N HIS A 203 -3.72 -21.54 14.05
CA HIS A 203 -3.69 -20.68 12.87
C HIS A 203 -2.24 -20.42 12.39
N PRO A 204 -1.47 -21.45 12.05
CA PRO A 204 -0.07 -21.32 11.61
C PRO A 204 0.06 -20.55 10.28
N GLU A 205 -1.02 -20.42 9.52
CA GLU A 205 -1.11 -19.61 8.31
C GLU A 205 -1.06 -18.11 8.58
N LEU A 206 -1.48 -17.66 9.77
CA LEU A 206 -1.43 -16.25 10.16
C LEU A 206 0.00 -15.87 10.56
N LYS A 207 0.70 -15.16 9.69
CA LYS A 207 2.11 -14.78 9.88
C LYS A 207 2.29 -13.46 10.64
N GLY A 208 1.22 -12.71 10.85
CA GLY A 208 1.23 -11.46 11.61
C GLY A 208 1.44 -11.68 13.11
N ASN A 209 1.85 -10.61 13.78
CA ASN A 209 2.00 -10.55 15.24
C ASN A 209 0.87 -9.71 15.84
N SER A 210 0.13 -10.25 16.82
CA SER A 210 -0.87 -9.44 17.50
C SER A 210 -0.25 -8.26 18.22
N TYR A 211 -0.89 -7.10 18.12
CA TYR A 211 -0.58 -5.88 18.86
C TYR A 211 -1.68 -5.48 19.86
N ALA A 212 -2.48 -6.43 20.33
CA ALA A 212 -3.53 -6.16 21.33
C ALA A 212 -2.96 -5.49 22.59
N GLU A 213 -1.79 -5.92 23.06
CA GLU A 213 -1.10 -5.33 24.22
C GLU A 213 -0.68 -3.87 23.98
N LEU A 214 -0.37 -3.47 22.72
CA LEU A 214 -0.11 -2.06 22.37
C LEU A 214 -1.37 -1.19 22.48
N VAL A 215 -2.53 -1.75 22.20
CA VAL A 215 -3.80 -1.02 22.35
C VAL A 215 -4.04 -0.69 23.81
N GLU A 216 -3.73 -1.59 24.72
CA GLU A 216 -3.84 -1.38 26.17
C GLU A 216 -2.70 -0.51 26.71
N ASN A 217 -1.49 -0.74 26.26
CA ASN A 217 -0.29 -0.04 26.69
C ASN A 217 0.62 0.33 25.53
N VAL A 218 0.58 1.59 25.09
CA VAL A 218 1.38 2.12 23.97
C VAL A 218 2.91 2.02 24.16
N ASN A 219 3.38 1.74 25.37
CA ASN A 219 4.79 1.54 25.68
C ASN A 219 5.19 0.05 25.74
N TYR A 220 4.30 -0.85 25.34
CA TYR A 220 4.61 -2.27 25.25
C TYR A 220 5.78 -2.52 24.28
N ASP A 221 6.70 -3.43 24.67
CA ASP A 221 7.88 -3.80 23.84
C ASP A 221 7.42 -4.66 22.64
N ASN A 222 7.07 -4.00 21.57
CA ASN A 222 6.55 -4.68 20.37
C ASN A 222 7.69 -5.33 19.58
N VAL A 223 7.49 -6.57 19.22
CA VAL A 223 8.46 -7.35 18.46
C VAL A 223 8.82 -6.70 17.12
N ARG A 224 7.87 -6.05 16.45
CA ARG A 224 8.11 -5.37 15.17
C ARG A 224 8.97 -4.11 15.29
N ASP A 225 9.09 -3.52 16.47
CA ASP A 225 10.03 -2.41 16.67
C ASP A 225 11.49 -2.83 16.45
N LYS A 226 11.78 -4.12 16.66
CA LYS A 226 13.11 -4.73 16.46
C LYS A 226 13.23 -5.46 15.12
N GLU A 227 12.24 -6.28 14.79
CA GLU A 227 12.24 -7.10 13.57
C GLU A 227 11.86 -6.27 12.32
N GLY A 228 11.03 -5.26 12.49
CA GLY A 228 10.42 -4.52 11.39
C GLY A 228 9.18 -5.20 10.80
N HIS A 229 8.74 -4.69 9.67
CA HIS A 229 7.74 -5.34 8.84
C HIS A 229 8.25 -5.52 7.41
N LEU A 230 7.86 -6.61 6.78
CA LEU A 230 8.21 -6.92 5.39
C LEU A 230 7.42 -6.03 4.44
N ILE A 231 8.11 -5.46 3.46
CA ILE A 231 7.52 -4.87 2.28
C ILE A 231 7.78 -5.83 1.12
N HIS A 232 6.74 -6.21 0.43
CA HIS A 232 6.88 -7.05 -0.76
C HIS A 232 5.93 -6.54 -1.84
N GLY A 233 6.47 -6.17 -2.98
CA GLY A 233 5.73 -5.75 -4.14
C GLY A 233 6.11 -6.58 -5.36
N VAL A 234 5.10 -7.14 -6.00
CA VAL A 234 5.21 -7.75 -7.31
C VAL A 234 4.57 -6.79 -8.29
N GLN A 235 5.39 -6.19 -9.14
CA GLN A 235 4.86 -5.22 -10.11
C GLN A 235 4.09 -5.95 -11.23
N ILE A 236 3.02 -5.50 -11.44
CA ILE A 236 1.67 -5.75 -11.92
C ILE A 236 1.56 -6.02 -13.44
N ILE A 237 2.60 -6.01 -14.21
CA ILE A 237 2.41 -6.23 -15.65
C ILE A 237 1.69 -7.56 -15.95
N PRO A 238 2.02 -8.69 -15.31
CA PRO A 238 1.22 -9.90 -15.41
C PRO A 238 -0.21 -9.70 -14.89
N THR A 239 -0.38 -9.05 -13.75
CA THR A 239 -1.69 -8.86 -13.09
C THR A 239 -2.63 -7.96 -13.89
N VAL A 240 -2.09 -6.99 -14.63
CA VAL A 240 -2.90 -6.16 -15.54
C VAL A 240 -3.52 -7.02 -16.65
N PHE A 241 -2.79 -8.02 -17.15
CA PHE A 241 -3.32 -8.96 -18.15
C PHE A 241 -4.33 -9.94 -17.54
N GLU A 242 -4.10 -10.42 -16.32
CA GLU A 242 -5.06 -11.27 -15.58
C GLU A 242 -6.35 -10.52 -15.28
N VAL A 243 -6.25 -9.26 -14.85
CA VAL A 243 -7.41 -8.40 -14.64
C VAL A 243 -8.15 -8.15 -15.95
N ALA A 244 -7.44 -7.86 -17.03
CA ALA A 244 -8.06 -7.69 -18.35
C ALA A 244 -8.80 -8.95 -18.78
N GLU A 245 -8.26 -10.14 -18.52
CA GLU A 245 -8.91 -11.40 -18.84
C GLU A 245 -10.12 -11.69 -17.94
N LYS A 246 -10.03 -11.44 -16.64
CA LYS A 246 -11.20 -11.56 -15.74
C LYS A 246 -12.34 -10.63 -16.13
N PHE A 247 -12.02 -9.46 -16.66
CA PHE A 247 -13.00 -8.49 -17.12
C PHE A 247 -13.31 -8.58 -18.63
N ARG A 248 -12.81 -9.59 -19.32
CA ARG A 248 -12.93 -9.71 -20.79
C ARG A 248 -14.35 -9.73 -21.33
N HIS A 249 -15.33 -9.97 -20.49
CA HIS A 249 -16.75 -9.93 -20.83
C HIS A 249 -17.42 -8.59 -20.49
N THR A 250 -16.66 -7.58 -20.09
CA THR A 250 -17.18 -6.23 -19.81
C THR A 250 -16.72 -5.26 -20.90
N ALA A 251 -17.54 -4.25 -21.19
CA ALA A 251 -17.20 -3.21 -22.17
C ALA A 251 -15.87 -2.48 -21.86
N LEU A 252 -15.46 -2.48 -20.59
CA LEU A 252 -14.18 -1.95 -20.13
C LEU A 252 -13.00 -2.79 -20.62
N ALA A 253 -13.17 -4.11 -20.66
CA ALA A 253 -12.14 -5.04 -21.09
C ALA A 253 -11.94 -5.04 -22.61
N ASP A 254 -12.99 -4.81 -23.37
CA ASP A 254 -12.90 -4.81 -24.85
C ASP A 254 -11.98 -3.69 -25.36
N GLY A 255 -12.07 -2.49 -24.78
CA GLY A 255 -11.17 -1.40 -25.13
C GLY A 255 -9.73 -1.65 -24.66
N PHE A 256 -9.54 -2.15 -23.46
CA PHE A 256 -8.24 -2.46 -22.88
C PHE A 256 -7.54 -3.62 -23.62
N LEU A 257 -8.24 -4.74 -23.82
CA LEU A 257 -7.72 -5.91 -24.54
C LEU A 257 -7.41 -5.60 -26.00
N ALA A 258 -8.24 -4.80 -26.68
CA ALA A 258 -8.00 -4.40 -28.05
C ALA A 258 -6.73 -3.55 -28.18
N LYS A 259 -6.53 -2.58 -27.27
CA LYS A 259 -5.31 -1.76 -27.20
C LYS A 259 -4.08 -2.59 -26.89
N THR A 260 -4.17 -3.47 -25.90
CA THR A 260 -3.06 -4.34 -25.51
C THR A 260 -2.69 -5.29 -26.65
N LYS A 261 -3.66 -5.90 -27.34
CA LYS A 261 -3.43 -6.74 -28.53
C LYS A 261 -2.82 -5.94 -29.68
N ALA A 262 -3.29 -4.72 -29.93
CA ALA A 262 -2.71 -3.84 -30.93
C ALA A 262 -1.26 -3.50 -30.61
N PHE A 263 -0.95 -3.12 -29.36
CA PHE A 263 0.40 -2.87 -28.90
C PHE A 263 1.32 -4.09 -29.03
N MET A 264 0.82 -5.28 -28.68
CA MET A 264 1.57 -6.54 -28.81
C MET A 264 1.78 -6.92 -30.28
N SER A 265 0.76 -6.76 -31.14
CA SER A 265 0.85 -7.09 -32.58
C SER A 265 1.77 -6.14 -33.34
N GLU A 266 1.95 -4.91 -32.86
CA GLU A 266 2.87 -3.94 -33.43
C GLU A 266 4.32 -4.12 -32.92
N GLY A 267 4.59 -5.12 -32.08
CA GLY A 267 5.90 -5.36 -31.47
C GLY A 267 6.34 -4.26 -30.50
N LYS A 268 5.43 -3.36 -30.13
CA LYS A 268 5.68 -2.25 -29.22
C LYS A 268 5.59 -2.63 -27.75
N PHE A 269 5.03 -3.78 -27.45
CA PHE A 269 4.88 -4.31 -26.11
C PHE A 269 5.17 -5.81 -26.12
N LEU A 270 6.41 -6.15 -25.86
CA LEU A 270 6.77 -7.45 -25.32
C LEU A 270 7.02 -7.21 -23.83
N PRO A 271 6.38 -7.97 -22.92
CA PRO A 271 6.72 -7.86 -21.50
C PRO A 271 8.21 -8.14 -21.35
N ASP A 272 8.98 -7.08 -21.16
CA ASP A 272 10.37 -7.21 -20.80
C ASP A 272 10.44 -7.44 -19.30
N PHE A 273 10.64 -8.68 -18.89
CA PHE A 273 10.83 -9.05 -17.50
C PHE A 273 12.29 -8.87 -17.03
N THR A 274 13.12 -8.25 -17.83
CA THR A 274 14.51 -7.93 -17.47
C THR A 274 14.59 -6.78 -16.45
N PRO A 275 13.72 -5.73 -16.53
CA PRO A 275 13.72 -4.68 -15.53
C PRO A 275 13.38 -5.19 -14.12
N PRO A 276 13.90 -4.55 -13.08
CA PRO A 276 13.63 -4.90 -11.68
C PRO A 276 12.20 -4.47 -11.27
N LEU A 277 11.22 -5.25 -11.70
CA LEU A 277 9.80 -4.97 -11.46
C LEU A 277 9.31 -5.36 -10.05
N ASN A 278 10.04 -6.25 -9.39
CA ASN A 278 9.69 -6.70 -8.06
C ASN A 278 10.58 -6.03 -7.03
N TYR A 279 10.05 -5.84 -5.84
CA TYR A 279 10.85 -5.37 -4.72
C TYR A 279 10.52 -6.15 -3.44
N LYS A 280 11.53 -6.28 -2.59
CA LYS A 280 11.41 -6.71 -1.19
C LYS A 280 12.15 -5.71 -0.32
N GLY A 281 11.65 -5.49 0.85
CA GLY A 281 12.28 -4.60 1.80
C GLY A 281 11.78 -4.81 3.21
N VAL A 282 12.36 -4.05 4.11
CA VAL A 282 11.97 -4.02 5.52
C VAL A 282 11.94 -2.59 6.00
N VAL A 283 10.92 -2.26 6.78
CA VAL A 283 10.83 -1.03 7.56
C VAL A 283 10.88 -1.42 9.02
N ASP A 284 11.86 -0.90 9.74
CA ASP A 284 11.86 -0.92 11.20
C ASP A 284 11.55 0.48 11.76
N LYS A 285 11.77 0.69 13.04
CA LYS A 285 11.43 1.96 13.71
C LYS A 285 12.19 3.17 13.17
N LYS A 286 13.36 2.95 12.57
CA LYS A 286 14.27 4.01 12.12
C LYS A 286 14.59 3.97 10.65
N HIS A 287 14.72 2.79 10.10
CA HIS A 287 15.30 2.61 8.77
C HIS A 287 14.34 1.86 7.86
N LYS A 288 14.49 2.15 6.60
CA LYS A 288 13.84 1.43 5.51
C LYS A 288 14.90 0.96 4.52
N PHE A 289 14.85 -0.30 4.21
CA PHE A 289 15.68 -0.94 3.20
C PHE A 289 14.79 -1.52 2.11
N LEU A 290 15.21 -1.38 0.87
CA LEU A 290 14.57 -1.94 -0.30
C LEU A 290 15.63 -2.54 -1.24
N ARG A 291 15.26 -3.63 -1.89
CA ARG A 291 15.98 -4.17 -3.03
C ARG A 291 15.00 -4.50 -4.14
N PHE A 292 15.38 -4.14 -5.36
CA PHE A 292 14.59 -4.33 -6.55
C PHE A 292 15.22 -5.42 -7.40
N PHE A 293 14.42 -6.27 -7.98
CA PHE A 293 14.91 -7.40 -8.75
C PHE A 293 13.95 -7.76 -9.89
N SER A 294 14.53 -8.35 -10.94
CA SER A 294 13.76 -8.88 -12.04
C SER A 294 12.87 -10.04 -11.58
N PRO A 295 11.63 -10.15 -12.09
CA PRO A 295 10.79 -11.34 -11.84
C PRO A 295 11.46 -12.68 -12.18
N ARG A 296 12.47 -12.65 -13.07
CA ARG A 296 13.26 -13.84 -13.46
C ARG A 296 14.42 -14.15 -12.50
N GLN A 297 14.70 -13.25 -11.59
CA GLN A 297 15.78 -13.38 -10.63
C GLN A 297 15.18 -13.56 -9.25
N ASN A 298 15.34 -14.75 -8.70
CA ASN A 298 15.16 -14.89 -7.27
C ASN A 298 16.51 -14.62 -6.63
N ASN A 299 16.57 -13.63 -5.74
CA ASN A 299 17.76 -13.50 -4.96
C ASN A 299 17.46 -13.28 -3.49
N ILE A 300 18.20 -14.02 -2.69
CA ILE A 300 18.27 -13.87 -1.26
C ILE A 300 19.76 -13.58 -0.99
N PRO A 301 20.21 -12.35 -1.29
CA PRO A 301 21.62 -12.01 -1.14
C PRO A 301 22.02 -12.11 0.32
N THR A 302 23.10 -12.84 0.58
CA THR A 302 23.65 -13.08 1.92
C THR A 302 24.91 -12.28 2.20
N ASN A 303 25.43 -11.62 1.18
CA ASN A 303 26.59 -10.74 1.26
C ASN A 303 26.48 -9.59 0.25
N TYR A 304 27.37 -8.62 0.40
CA TYR A 304 27.31 -7.41 -0.41
C TYR A 304 27.55 -7.66 -1.90
N ASP A 305 28.43 -8.59 -2.25
CA ASP A 305 28.70 -8.92 -3.65
C ASP A 305 27.49 -9.56 -4.34
N GLU A 306 26.75 -10.38 -3.61
CA GLU A 306 25.48 -10.94 -4.10
C GLU A 306 24.42 -9.85 -4.22
N LEU A 307 24.31 -8.95 -3.23
CA LEU A 307 23.36 -7.84 -3.26
C LEU A 307 23.59 -6.96 -4.48
N THR A 308 24.83 -6.60 -4.76
CA THR A 308 25.18 -5.73 -5.89
C THR A 308 25.11 -6.43 -7.24
N LYS A 309 25.37 -7.73 -7.27
CA LYS A 309 25.38 -8.51 -8.51
C LYS A 309 23.98 -8.80 -9.05
N TYR A 310 23.04 -9.09 -8.18
CA TYR A 310 21.73 -9.62 -8.56
C TYR A 310 20.61 -8.60 -8.45
N ASN A 311 20.78 -7.55 -7.64
CA ASN A 311 19.81 -6.50 -7.55
C ASN A 311 20.27 -5.34 -8.42
N ALA A 312 19.49 -5.01 -9.41
CA ALA A 312 19.74 -3.84 -10.23
C ALA A 312 19.73 -2.58 -9.37
N GLU A 313 19.10 -2.67 -8.18
CA GLU A 313 18.82 -1.54 -7.33
C GLU A 313 18.57 -1.94 -5.89
N TYR A 314 19.11 -1.13 -4.97
CA TYR A 314 18.81 -1.20 -3.56
C TYR A 314 18.84 0.21 -2.96
N GLN A 315 18.06 0.45 -1.94
CA GLN A 315 17.89 1.75 -1.29
C GLN A 315 17.90 1.57 0.22
N LEU A 316 18.39 2.60 0.93
CA LEU A 316 18.41 2.65 2.38
C LEU A 316 18.07 4.06 2.86
N TYR A 317 17.09 4.21 3.73
CA TYR A 317 16.66 5.50 4.26
C TYR A 317 16.66 5.50 5.79
N ASP A 318 16.98 6.65 6.38
CA ASP A 318 16.80 6.96 7.80
C ASP A 318 15.47 7.72 7.97
N LEU A 319 14.40 7.00 8.27
CA LEU A 319 13.06 7.60 8.38
C LEU A 319 12.88 8.52 9.60
N GLU A 320 13.78 8.45 10.58
CA GLU A 320 13.75 9.34 11.75
C GLU A 320 14.22 10.75 11.36
N ASN A 321 15.27 10.85 10.54
CA ASN A 321 15.87 12.12 10.13
C ASN A 321 15.46 12.55 8.71
N ASP A 322 15.03 11.61 7.89
CA ASP A 322 14.59 11.82 6.50
C ASP A 322 13.24 11.12 6.23
N PRO A 323 12.14 11.56 6.85
CA PRO A 323 10.83 10.94 6.67
C PRO A 323 10.24 11.12 5.26
N PHE A 324 10.89 11.90 4.39
CA PHE A 324 10.50 12.11 3.00
C PHE A 324 11.36 11.32 2.00
N GLU A 325 12.22 10.45 2.49
CA GLU A 325 13.07 9.56 1.66
C GLU A 325 13.85 10.32 0.59
N MET A 326 14.47 11.43 1.00
CA MET A 326 15.18 12.32 0.11
C MET A 326 16.66 11.96 -0.06
N ASN A 327 17.25 11.21 0.86
CA ASN A 327 18.66 10.88 0.89
C ASN A 327 18.84 9.36 0.98
N ASP A 328 19.22 8.77 -0.12
CA ASP A 328 19.52 7.34 -0.18
C ASP A 328 20.91 7.07 0.43
N LEU A 329 20.92 6.49 1.62
CA LEU A 329 22.13 6.15 2.37
C LEU A 329 22.90 4.95 1.76
N ALA A 330 22.24 4.14 0.92
CA ALA A 330 22.86 2.96 0.32
C ALA A 330 24.03 3.30 -0.63
N LYS A 331 24.10 4.55 -1.09
CA LYS A 331 25.16 5.05 -1.98
C LYS A 331 26.46 5.41 -1.26
N ASP A 332 26.44 5.49 0.09
CA ASP A 332 27.62 5.76 0.90
C ASP A 332 28.16 4.45 1.49
N GLU A 333 29.41 4.14 1.13
CA GLU A 333 30.12 2.94 1.61
C GLU A 333 30.21 2.84 3.15
N ASN A 334 30.16 3.96 3.85
CA ASN A 334 30.13 3.97 5.32
C ASN A 334 28.88 3.34 5.91
N ASN A 335 27.80 3.23 5.15
CA ASN A 335 26.55 2.60 5.56
C ASN A 335 26.45 1.12 5.17
N ARG A 336 27.52 0.52 4.65
CA ARG A 336 27.53 -0.87 4.18
C ARG A 336 27.08 -1.88 5.23
N ASP A 337 27.56 -1.73 6.46
CA ASP A 337 27.18 -2.63 7.56
C ASP A 337 25.69 -2.51 7.92
N LEU A 338 25.17 -1.29 7.95
CA LEU A 338 23.75 -1.05 8.17
C LEU A 338 22.92 -1.62 7.02
N LEU A 339 23.34 -1.39 5.77
CA LEU A 339 22.68 -1.92 4.58
C LEU A 339 22.56 -3.45 4.65
N MET A 340 23.67 -4.14 4.99
CA MET A 340 23.67 -5.59 5.11
C MET A 340 22.84 -6.08 6.29
N SER A 341 22.89 -5.41 7.42
CA SER A 341 22.02 -5.72 8.56
C SER A 341 20.54 -5.63 8.22
N MET A 342 20.13 -4.62 7.47
CA MET A 342 18.74 -4.45 7.02
C MET A 342 18.37 -5.49 5.95
N ASN A 343 19.30 -5.85 5.08
CA ASN A 343 19.10 -6.96 4.12
C ASN A 343 18.88 -8.29 4.84
N ASP A 344 19.62 -8.58 5.90
CA ASP A 344 19.47 -9.81 6.70
C ASP A 344 18.13 -9.84 7.44
N LYS A 345 17.66 -8.69 7.98
CA LYS A 345 16.31 -8.56 8.51
C LYS A 345 15.25 -8.85 7.42
N CYS A 346 15.44 -8.30 6.23
CA CYS A 346 14.53 -8.55 5.10
C CYS A 346 14.48 -10.03 4.73
N ASN A 347 15.63 -10.72 4.67
CA ASN A 347 15.70 -12.15 4.40
C ASN A 347 14.97 -12.95 5.49
N THR A 348 15.21 -12.62 6.77
CA THR A 348 14.58 -13.29 7.91
C THR A 348 13.06 -13.16 7.90
N LEU A 349 12.56 -11.94 7.64
CA LEU A 349 11.12 -11.69 7.55
C LEU A 349 10.50 -12.35 6.32
N ALA A 350 11.20 -12.33 5.19
CA ALA A 350 10.73 -13.00 3.98
C ALA A 350 10.58 -14.52 4.20
N ASP A 351 11.54 -15.15 4.87
CA ASP A 351 11.44 -16.57 5.24
C ASP A 351 10.26 -16.84 6.18
N LYS A 352 10.11 -16.02 7.21
CA LYS A 352 9.08 -16.16 8.23
C LYS A 352 7.66 -15.95 7.69
N GLU A 353 7.46 -14.94 6.84
CA GLU A 353 6.14 -14.45 6.46
C GLU A 353 5.66 -14.99 5.11
N ILE A 354 6.55 -15.15 4.13
CA ILE A 354 6.20 -15.62 2.77
C ILE A 354 6.91 -16.91 2.36
N GLY A 355 7.93 -17.33 3.10
CA GLY A 355 8.78 -18.48 2.78
C GLY A 355 9.93 -18.12 1.84
N LEU A 356 11.02 -18.85 1.95
CA LEU A 356 12.20 -18.75 1.07
C LEU A 356 12.09 -19.67 -0.15
N GLU A 357 10.93 -20.25 -0.42
CA GLU A 357 10.79 -21.08 -1.60
C GLU A 357 11.36 -20.36 -2.80
N ASN A 358 12.17 -21.05 -3.57
CA ASN A 358 12.86 -20.58 -4.75
C ASN A 358 11.93 -19.77 -5.64
N HIS A 359 11.71 -18.51 -5.28
CA HIS A 359 10.79 -17.60 -5.89
C HIS A 359 11.32 -17.02 -7.20
N VAL A 360 11.89 -17.88 -7.97
CA VAL A 360 11.73 -17.71 -9.40
C VAL A 360 10.21 -17.81 -9.57
N ILE A 361 9.57 -16.69 -9.85
CA ILE A 361 8.32 -16.77 -10.56
C ILE A 361 8.71 -17.53 -11.81
N HIS A 362 8.47 -18.83 -11.80
CA HIS A 362 8.55 -19.64 -12.99
C HIS A 362 7.43 -19.09 -13.84
N LEU A 363 7.78 -18.11 -14.67
CA LEU A 363 6.93 -17.77 -15.77
C LEU A 363 6.86 -19.03 -16.60
N PRO A 364 5.75 -19.78 -16.57
CA PRO A 364 5.58 -20.93 -17.44
C PRO A 364 5.78 -20.44 -18.87
N GLY A 365 5.90 -21.32 -19.84
CA GLY A 365 6.01 -20.96 -21.25
C GLY A 365 4.85 -20.06 -21.75
N PRO A 366 4.58 -20.02 -23.03
CA PRO A 366 3.53 -19.14 -23.60
C PRO A 366 2.14 -19.24 -22.94
N ASP A 367 1.89 -20.32 -22.21
CA ASP A 367 0.62 -20.58 -21.50
C ASP A 367 0.57 -20.03 -20.07
N TRP A 368 1.63 -19.41 -19.58
CA TRP A 368 1.75 -18.95 -18.19
C TRP A 368 0.80 -17.81 -17.78
N PHE A 369 0.25 -17.09 -18.75
CA PHE A 369 -0.79 -16.09 -18.49
C PHE A 369 -2.06 -16.65 -17.84
N TRP A 370 -2.22 -17.97 -17.85
CA TRP A 370 -3.51 -18.58 -17.57
C TRP A 370 -3.49 -19.63 -16.45
N THR A 371 -2.34 -19.96 -15.88
CA THR A 371 -2.17 -21.10 -14.96
C THR A 371 -1.74 -20.71 -13.53
N ALA A 372 -1.88 -19.46 -13.14
CA ALA A 372 -1.65 -19.04 -11.74
C ALA A 372 -2.96 -18.97 -10.95
#